data_94b4361cde3f122636a4162dd18bb9ca
#
_entry.id   94b4361cde3f122636a4162dd18bb9ca
#
_cell.length_a   1.000
_cell.length_b   1.000
_cell.length_c   1.000
_cell.angle_alpha   90.00
_cell.angle_beta   90.00
_cell.angle_gamma   90.00
#
_symmetry.space_group_name_H-M   'P 1'
#
loop_
_entity.id
_entity.type
_entity.pdbx_description
1 polymer ?
#
loop_
_entity_poly.entity_id
_entity_poly.type
_entity_poly.pdbx_seq_one_letter_code
_entity_poly.pdbx_strand_id
1 'polypeptide(L)'
;VNDETTKRRARPFHTRVLIRLLHFVFLFTRGATLGVRAACFDDRGRIFLVRHTYLPGWYLPGGGVERGETLLMALHKEIREEGNLEAASKPELFHVYLNLEGSNRDHVALYRLEVTQTTPKKPDHEISESGFFDLSDLPENVTPATRRRLAELSGEAAIVDYW
;
A
#
# COMPACT_ATOMS: atom_id res chain seq x y z
N VAL A 1 19.72 24.27 27.70
CA VAL A 1 19.77 22.89 27.23
C VAL A 1 19.06 22.06 28.30
N ASN A 2 17.74 21.84 28.14
CA ASN A 2 16.95 21.01 29.05
C ASN A 2 16.65 19.70 28.34
N ASP A 3 17.34 18.65 28.80
CA ASP A 3 17.09 17.26 28.47
C ASP A 3 15.91 16.76 29.33
N GLU A 4 14.68 16.91 28.84
CA GLU A 4 13.50 16.25 29.40
C GLU A 4 13.33 14.88 28.77
N THR A 5 14.14 13.92 29.19
CA THR A 5 13.87 12.51 29.01
C THR A 5 12.56 12.15 29.72
N THR A 6 11.46 12.13 28.97
CA THR A 6 10.14 11.68 29.44
C THR A 6 10.26 10.22 29.92
N LYS A 7 10.50 9.99 31.21
CA LYS A 7 10.41 8.69 31.87
C LYS A 7 8.99 8.15 31.67
N ARG A 8 8.79 7.24 30.70
CA ARG A 8 7.57 6.45 30.57
C ARG A 8 7.36 5.69 31.87
N ARG A 9 6.46 6.16 32.73
CA ARG A 9 6.01 5.43 33.94
C ARG A 9 5.50 4.07 33.50
N ALA A 10 6.14 2.99 34.01
CA ALA A 10 5.72 1.62 33.74
C ALA A 10 4.28 1.43 34.27
N ARG A 11 3.38 1.02 33.39
CA ARG A 11 1.97 0.78 33.74
C ARG A 11 1.87 -0.35 34.79
N PRO A 12 0.98 -0.25 35.79
CA PRO A 12 0.75 -1.29 36.79
C PRO A 12 0.44 -2.65 36.15
N PHE A 13 0.82 -3.75 36.81
CA PHE A 13 0.66 -5.11 36.27
C PHE A 13 -0.78 -5.43 35.89
N HIS A 14 -1.75 -5.10 36.74
CA HIS A 14 -3.19 -5.31 36.47
C HIS A 14 -3.68 -4.57 35.23
N THR A 15 -3.19 -3.35 34.97
CA THR A 15 -3.52 -2.60 33.75
C THR A 15 -2.98 -3.29 32.50
N ARG A 16 -1.79 -3.90 32.57
CA ARG A 16 -1.23 -4.66 31.44
C ARG A 16 -2.03 -5.91 31.14
N VAL A 17 -2.48 -6.63 32.17
CA VAL A 17 -3.32 -7.82 32.01
C VAL A 17 -4.68 -7.44 31.40
N LEU A 18 -5.33 -6.39 31.92
CA LEU A 18 -6.59 -5.91 31.37
C LEU A 18 -6.48 -5.49 29.91
N ILE A 19 -5.44 -4.74 29.57
CA ILE A 19 -5.20 -4.33 28.17
C ILE A 19 -4.99 -5.56 27.26
N ARG A 20 -4.25 -6.58 27.71
CA ARG A 20 -4.06 -7.82 26.92
C ARG A 20 -5.37 -8.56 26.72
N LEU A 21 -6.20 -8.65 27.75
CA LEU A 21 -7.52 -9.29 27.65
C LEU A 21 -8.44 -8.53 26.67
N LEU A 22 -8.48 -7.21 26.77
CA LEU A 22 -9.23 -6.36 25.84
C LEU A 22 -8.72 -6.53 24.39
N HIS A 23 -7.41 -6.55 24.18
CA HIS A 23 -6.85 -6.79 22.84
C HIS A 23 -7.20 -8.17 22.32
N PHE A 24 -7.22 -9.20 23.18
CA PHE A 24 -7.65 -10.54 22.80
C PHE A 24 -9.10 -10.56 22.33
N VAL A 25 -10.00 -9.90 23.05
CA VAL A 25 -11.42 -9.75 22.63
C VAL A 25 -11.51 -8.97 21.32
N PHE A 26 -10.72 -7.89 21.15
CA PHE A 26 -10.75 -7.08 19.93
C PHE A 26 -10.24 -7.80 18.69
N LEU A 27 -9.39 -8.84 18.82
CA LEU A 27 -9.01 -9.69 17.67
C LEU A 27 -10.22 -10.34 17.00
N PHE A 28 -11.26 -10.68 17.79
CA PHE A 28 -12.47 -11.31 17.25
C PHE A 28 -13.57 -10.32 16.87
N THR A 29 -13.64 -9.18 17.56
CA THR A 29 -14.74 -8.22 17.37
C THR A 29 -14.38 -7.05 16.43
N ARG A 30 -13.08 -6.70 16.31
CA ARG A 30 -12.58 -5.56 15.53
C ARG A 30 -11.48 -5.94 14.57
N GLY A 31 -11.41 -7.22 14.15
CA GLY A 31 -10.42 -7.65 13.15
C GLY A 31 -10.58 -6.86 11.87
N ALA A 32 -9.50 -6.23 11.40
CA ALA A 32 -9.40 -5.60 10.11
C ALA A 32 -8.18 -6.16 9.37
N THR A 33 -8.26 -6.22 8.05
CA THR A 33 -7.10 -6.44 7.18
C THR A 33 -6.59 -5.10 6.67
N LEU A 34 -5.31 -5.03 6.42
CA LEU A 34 -4.64 -3.83 5.94
C LEU A 34 -3.74 -4.20 4.78
N GLY A 35 -3.91 -3.52 3.68
CA GLY A 35 -3.06 -3.62 2.52
C GLY A 35 -2.38 -2.30 2.20
N VAL A 36 -1.34 -2.36 1.38
CA VAL A 36 -0.67 -1.20 0.80
C VAL A 36 -0.76 -1.26 -0.71
N ARG A 37 -0.88 -0.10 -1.33
CA ARG A 37 -0.71 0.08 -2.78
C ARG A 37 0.23 1.25 -3.04
N ALA A 38 1.05 1.12 -4.07
CA ALA A 38 2.05 2.10 -4.42
C ALA A 38 1.76 2.73 -5.80
N ALA A 39 1.49 4.02 -5.84
CA ALA A 39 1.55 4.79 -7.06
C ALA A 39 3.01 5.20 -7.30
N CYS A 40 3.74 4.33 -8.01
CA CYS A 40 5.16 4.48 -8.30
C CYS A 40 5.35 5.24 -9.60
N PHE A 41 6.00 6.40 -9.55
CA PHE A 41 6.32 7.21 -10.72
C PHE A 41 7.81 7.17 -11.04
N ASP A 42 8.16 7.10 -12.31
CA ASP A 42 9.54 7.29 -12.74
C ASP A 42 9.88 8.79 -12.92
N ASP A 43 11.11 9.08 -13.33
CA ASP A 43 11.63 10.44 -13.59
C ASP A 43 10.92 11.17 -14.75
N ARG A 44 10.13 10.44 -15.55
CA ARG A 44 9.32 10.99 -16.66
C ARG A 44 7.85 11.16 -16.28
N GLY A 45 7.47 10.83 -15.03
CA GLY A 45 6.10 10.90 -14.54
C GLY A 45 5.22 9.75 -15.02
N ARG A 46 5.78 8.65 -15.56
CA ARG A 46 5.04 7.46 -15.95
C ARG A 46 4.71 6.62 -14.72
N ILE A 47 3.53 6.04 -14.70
CA ILE A 47 3.07 5.17 -13.61
C ILE A 47 3.51 3.72 -13.84
N PHE A 48 3.99 3.06 -12.80
CA PHE A 48 4.29 1.63 -12.84
C PHE A 48 3.05 0.81 -12.51
N LEU A 49 2.73 -0.17 -13.38
CA LEU A 49 1.64 -1.10 -13.20
C LEU A 49 2.14 -2.53 -13.30
N VAL A 50 1.41 -3.44 -12.65
CA VAL A 50 1.65 -4.88 -12.64
C VAL A 50 0.42 -5.64 -13.12
N ARG A 51 0.65 -6.80 -13.73
CA ARG A 51 -0.38 -7.75 -14.12
C ARG A 51 -0.10 -9.09 -13.47
N HIS A 52 -1.02 -9.53 -12.64
CA HIS A 52 -0.89 -10.82 -11.94
C HIS A 52 -1.19 -11.99 -12.87
N THR A 53 -0.65 -13.18 -12.53
CA THR A 53 -0.92 -14.42 -13.27
C THR A 53 -2.34 -14.96 -13.00
N TYR A 54 -2.92 -14.62 -11.86
CA TYR A 54 -4.18 -15.17 -11.33
C TYR A 54 -5.35 -14.18 -11.31
N LEU A 55 -5.11 -12.90 -11.61
CA LEU A 55 -6.14 -11.85 -11.68
C LEU A 55 -6.09 -11.13 -13.03
N PRO A 56 -7.25 -10.88 -13.67
CA PRO A 56 -7.28 -10.12 -14.91
C PRO A 56 -7.08 -8.62 -14.65
N GLY A 57 -6.37 -7.96 -15.56
CA GLY A 57 -6.18 -6.51 -15.56
C GLY A 57 -4.85 -6.03 -15.01
N TRP A 58 -4.67 -4.71 -15.02
CA TRP A 58 -3.50 -4.02 -14.54
C TRP A 58 -3.79 -3.31 -13.22
N TYR A 59 -2.86 -3.42 -12.28
CA TYR A 59 -2.99 -2.96 -10.90
C TYR A 59 -1.82 -2.06 -10.53
N LEU A 60 -2.03 -1.24 -9.50
CA LEU A 60 -0.92 -0.65 -8.76
C LEU A 60 -0.22 -1.76 -7.95
N PRO A 61 1.13 -1.79 -7.90
CA PRO A 61 1.84 -2.76 -7.09
C PRO A 61 1.49 -2.64 -5.61
N GLY A 62 1.52 -3.77 -4.91
CA GLY A 62 1.28 -3.82 -3.47
C GLY A 62 0.49 -5.02 -3.02
N GLY A 63 0.53 -5.29 -1.71
CA GLY A 63 -0.04 -6.47 -1.09
C GLY A 63 -0.51 -6.25 0.35
N GLY A 64 -0.69 -7.35 1.07
CA GLY A 64 -1.11 -7.33 2.46
C GLY A 64 0.01 -6.92 3.42
N VAL A 65 -0.35 -6.25 4.51
CA VAL A 65 0.57 -5.97 5.61
C VAL A 65 0.58 -7.14 6.57
N GLU A 66 1.71 -7.77 6.76
CA GLU A 66 1.85 -8.94 7.62
C GLU A 66 2.01 -8.55 9.10
N ARG A 67 1.87 -9.54 9.99
CA ARG A 67 2.07 -9.32 11.43
C ARG A 67 3.50 -8.86 11.72
N GLY A 68 3.61 -7.73 12.41
CA GLY A 68 4.90 -7.15 12.77
C GLY A 68 5.51 -6.24 11.71
N GLU A 69 4.91 -6.15 10.53
CA GLU A 69 5.30 -5.17 9.51
C GLU A 69 4.68 -3.80 9.78
N THR A 70 5.40 -2.76 9.43
CA THR A 70 4.84 -1.43 9.22
C THR A 70 4.32 -1.30 7.79
N LEU A 71 3.42 -0.34 7.53
CA LEU A 71 2.96 -0.02 6.18
C LEU A 71 4.13 0.23 5.20
N LEU A 72 5.16 0.95 5.65
CA LEU A 72 6.33 1.24 4.82
C LEU A 72 7.21 0.00 4.57
N MET A 73 7.32 -0.91 5.54
CA MET A 73 8.05 -2.17 5.33
C MET A 73 7.35 -3.01 4.26
N ALA A 74 6.03 -3.18 4.38
CA ALA A 74 5.23 -3.88 3.37
C ALA A 74 5.35 -3.18 1.99
N LEU A 75 5.19 -1.85 1.94
CA LEU A 75 5.30 -1.09 0.70
C LEU A 75 6.64 -1.33 -0.01
N HIS A 76 7.76 -1.20 0.70
CA HIS A 76 9.09 -1.41 0.12
C HIS A 76 9.34 -2.87 -0.30
N LYS A 77 8.77 -3.83 0.42
CA LYS A 77 8.80 -5.25 0.05
C LYS A 77 8.10 -5.45 -1.30
N GLU A 78 6.85 -5.01 -1.39
CA GLU A 78 6.00 -5.21 -2.57
C GLU A 78 6.56 -4.55 -3.84
N ILE A 79 6.98 -3.28 -3.79
CA ILE A 79 7.53 -2.61 -4.97
C ILE A 79 8.82 -3.28 -5.47
N ARG A 80 9.62 -3.85 -4.57
CA ARG A 80 10.81 -4.62 -4.92
C ARG A 80 10.44 -5.98 -5.52
N GLU A 81 9.53 -6.72 -4.91
CA GLU A 81 9.14 -8.06 -5.33
C GLU A 81 8.37 -8.05 -6.66
N GLU A 82 7.41 -7.15 -6.83
CA GLU A 82 6.57 -7.06 -8.02
C GLU A 82 7.19 -6.25 -9.16
N GLY A 83 8.15 -5.35 -8.86
CA GLY A 83 8.68 -4.42 -9.86
C GLY A 83 10.19 -4.34 -9.98
N ASN A 84 10.99 -4.93 -9.10
CA ASN A 84 12.42 -4.61 -8.93
C ASN A 84 12.63 -3.09 -8.75
N LEU A 85 11.71 -2.43 -8.04
CA LEU A 85 11.72 -0.98 -7.82
C LEU A 85 12.37 -0.64 -6.49
N GLU A 86 13.07 0.50 -6.48
CA GLU A 86 13.61 1.13 -5.28
C GLU A 86 13.02 2.54 -5.15
N ALA A 87 12.64 2.93 -3.93
CA ALA A 87 12.12 4.26 -3.67
C ALA A 87 13.23 5.32 -3.87
N ALA A 88 13.02 6.24 -4.79
CA ALA A 88 13.89 7.40 -5.03
C ALA A 88 13.49 8.61 -4.18
N SER A 89 12.26 8.64 -3.68
CA SER A 89 11.74 9.65 -2.76
C SER A 89 11.14 9.01 -1.52
N LYS A 90 10.89 9.81 -0.49
CA LYS A 90 10.15 9.36 0.70
C LYS A 90 8.71 9.06 0.29
N PRO A 91 8.18 7.85 0.57
CA PRO A 91 6.78 7.54 0.29
C PRO A 91 5.84 8.47 1.06
N GLU A 92 4.87 9.06 0.36
CA GLU A 92 3.84 9.92 0.93
C GLU A 92 2.52 9.17 0.96
N LEU A 93 1.90 9.09 2.15
CA LEU A 93 0.56 8.52 2.27
C LEU A 93 -0.42 9.45 1.57
N PHE A 94 -1.04 8.95 0.49
CA PHE A 94 -2.03 9.71 -0.24
C PHE A 94 -3.40 9.64 0.45
N HIS A 95 -3.91 8.41 0.66
CA HIS A 95 -5.19 8.18 1.35
C HIS A 95 -5.29 6.73 1.86
N VAL A 96 -6.26 6.50 2.77
CA VAL A 96 -6.63 5.14 3.23
C VAL A 96 -8.08 4.89 2.86
N TYR A 97 -8.32 3.83 2.12
CA TYR A 97 -9.63 3.46 1.58
C TYR A 97 -10.21 2.24 2.29
N LEU A 98 -11.53 2.18 2.42
CA LEU A 98 -12.24 0.95 2.77
C LEU A 98 -12.50 0.15 1.47
N ASN A 99 -11.99 -1.08 1.40
CA ASN A 99 -12.16 -1.96 0.25
C ASN A 99 -13.32 -2.93 0.46
N LEU A 100 -14.50 -2.55 0.01
CA LEU A 100 -15.71 -3.37 0.13
C LEU A 100 -15.70 -4.61 -0.76
N GLU A 101 -14.93 -4.63 -1.85
CA GLU A 101 -14.80 -5.81 -2.72
C GLU A 101 -14.01 -6.93 -2.04
N GLY A 102 -13.01 -6.59 -1.21
CA GLY A 102 -12.29 -7.56 -0.39
C GLY A 102 -13.13 -8.03 0.80
N SER A 103 -13.51 -7.10 1.64
CA SER A 103 -14.44 -7.30 2.76
C SER A 103 -14.81 -5.94 3.39
N ASN A 104 -15.87 -5.90 4.20
CA ASN A 104 -16.22 -4.70 4.97
C ASN A 104 -15.23 -4.36 6.11
N ARG A 105 -14.07 -5.02 6.14
CA ARG A 105 -12.99 -4.85 7.14
C ARG A 105 -11.63 -4.61 6.50
N ASP A 106 -11.58 -4.59 5.16
CA ASP A 106 -10.33 -4.44 4.42
C ASP A 106 -10.04 -2.96 4.17
N HIS A 107 -8.84 -2.52 4.54
CA HIS A 107 -8.39 -1.15 4.31
C HIS A 107 -7.13 -1.17 3.45
N VAL A 108 -7.06 -0.25 2.50
CA VAL A 108 -5.93 -0.10 1.59
C VAL A 108 -5.31 1.28 1.77
N ALA A 109 -4.07 1.31 2.18
CA ALA A 109 -3.27 2.53 2.25
C ALA A 109 -2.57 2.75 0.90
N LEU A 110 -2.94 3.81 0.19
CA LEU A 110 -2.31 4.21 -1.06
C LEU A 110 -1.19 5.20 -0.77
N TYR A 111 0.01 4.87 -1.24
CA TYR A 111 1.19 5.73 -1.19
C TYR A 111 1.55 6.24 -2.58
N ARG A 112 2.04 7.48 -2.65
CA ARG A 112 2.69 8.05 -3.83
C ARG A 112 4.18 8.17 -3.57
N LEU A 113 5.00 7.78 -4.55
CA LEU A 113 6.44 7.91 -4.47
C LEU A 113 7.09 7.91 -5.86
N GLU A 114 8.27 8.49 -5.93
CA GLU A 114 9.17 8.31 -7.07
C GLU A 114 10.02 7.08 -6.87
N VAL A 115 10.31 6.37 -7.95
CA VAL A 115 11.06 5.12 -7.94
C VAL A 115 12.10 5.07 -9.04
N THR A 116 13.11 4.24 -8.82
CA THR A 116 14.07 3.81 -9.85
C THR A 116 13.94 2.31 -10.09
N GLN A 117 14.19 1.89 -11.33
CA GLN A 117 14.24 0.48 -11.71
C GLN A 117 15.59 0.21 -12.40
N THR A 118 16.47 -0.50 -11.72
CA THR A 118 17.79 -0.86 -12.28
C THR A 118 17.70 -1.98 -13.31
N THR A 119 16.75 -2.89 -13.14
CA THR A 119 16.53 -4.04 -14.03
C THR A 119 15.04 -4.31 -14.16
N PRO A 120 14.49 -4.42 -15.37
CA PRO A 120 13.10 -4.77 -15.56
C PRO A 120 12.74 -6.08 -14.83
N LYS A 121 11.56 -6.12 -14.22
CA LYS A 121 11.03 -7.32 -13.58
C LYS A 121 10.74 -8.37 -14.67
N LYS A 122 11.32 -9.56 -14.51
CA LYS A 122 10.99 -10.71 -15.36
C LYS A 122 9.70 -11.37 -14.86
N PRO A 123 8.86 -11.88 -15.77
CA PRO A 123 7.70 -12.69 -15.36
C PRO A 123 8.08 -13.81 -14.40
N ASP A 124 7.22 -14.07 -13.41
CA ASP A 124 7.37 -15.17 -12.47
C ASP A 124 6.02 -15.82 -12.18
N HIS A 125 5.90 -16.56 -11.06
CA HIS A 125 4.66 -17.25 -10.69
C HIS A 125 3.54 -16.30 -10.25
N GLU A 126 3.86 -15.09 -9.88
CA GLU A 126 2.91 -14.09 -9.38
C GLU A 126 2.65 -12.98 -10.40
N ILE A 127 3.71 -12.42 -10.98
CA ILE A 127 3.64 -11.30 -11.93
C ILE A 127 3.90 -11.80 -13.35
N SER A 128 2.89 -11.70 -14.21
CA SER A 128 2.99 -12.07 -15.62
C SER A 128 3.62 -10.95 -16.46
N GLU A 129 3.31 -9.70 -16.14
CA GLU A 129 3.80 -8.51 -16.86
C GLU A 129 3.90 -7.32 -15.90
N SER A 130 4.84 -6.43 -16.15
CA SER A 130 4.95 -5.17 -15.42
C SER A 130 5.66 -4.12 -16.26
N GLY A 131 5.40 -2.84 -16.01
CA GLY A 131 6.06 -1.76 -16.74
C GLY A 131 5.57 -0.38 -16.38
N PHE A 132 6.25 0.63 -16.94
CA PHE A 132 5.88 2.03 -16.83
C PHE A 132 5.02 2.47 -18.02
N PHE A 133 3.94 3.18 -17.73
CA PHE A 133 2.97 3.66 -18.71
C PHE A 133 2.70 5.15 -18.55
N ASP A 134 2.54 5.86 -19.65
CA ASP A 134 2.08 7.24 -19.62
C ASP A 134 0.63 7.28 -19.11
N LEU A 135 0.30 8.27 -18.28
CA LEU A 135 -1.06 8.42 -17.76
C LEU A 135 -2.10 8.66 -18.87
N SER A 136 -1.65 9.26 -19.99
CA SER A 136 -2.48 9.49 -21.17
C SER A 136 -2.60 8.26 -22.09
N ASP A 137 -1.75 7.23 -21.90
CA ASP A 137 -1.71 6.03 -22.73
C ASP A 137 -1.57 4.77 -21.85
N LEU A 138 -2.57 4.57 -21.00
CA LEU A 138 -2.65 3.42 -20.12
C LEU A 138 -2.99 2.16 -20.90
N PRO A 139 -2.46 0.99 -20.53
CA PRO A 139 -2.77 -0.26 -21.20
C PRO A 139 -4.25 -0.60 -21.13
N GLU A 140 -4.71 -1.38 -22.10
CA GLU A 140 -6.05 -1.94 -22.03
C GLU A 140 -6.23 -2.76 -20.74
N ASN A 141 -7.46 -2.83 -20.24
CA ASN A 141 -7.80 -3.61 -19.06
C ASN A 141 -7.15 -3.14 -17.74
N VAL A 142 -6.76 -1.85 -17.62
CA VAL A 142 -6.51 -1.27 -16.30
C VAL A 142 -7.78 -1.34 -15.47
N THR A 143 -7.67 -1.90 -14.25
CA THR A 143 -8.86 -2.11 -13.41
C THR A 143 -9.58 -0.80 -13.10
N PRO A 144 -10.92 -0.83 -12.93
CA PRO A 144 -11.67 0.37 -12.56
C PRO A 144 -11.17 1.05 -11.29
N ALA A 145 -10.77 0.26 -10.29
CA ALA A 145 -10.19 0.78 -9.05
C ALA A 145 -8.86 1.52 -9.33
N THR A 146 -7.95 0.93 -10.09
CA THR A 146 -6.69 1.58 -10.48
C THR A 146 -6.96 2.89 -11.22
N ARG A 147 -7.87 2.90 -12.20
CA ARG A 147 -8.24 4.13 -12.95
C ARG A 147 -8.75 5.22 -12.02
N ARG A 148 -9.66 4.89 -11.08
CA ARG A 148 -10.16 5.86 -10.10
C ARG A 148 -9.04 6.47 -9.28
N ARG A 149 -8.12 5.64 -8.77
CA ARG A 149 -6.97 6.13 -7.97
C ARG A 149 -6.05 7.03 -8.78
N LEU A 150 -5.79 6.71 -10.04
CA LEU A 150 -4.98 7.56 -10.91
C LEU A 150 -5.66 8.92 -11.18
N ALA A 151 -6.98 8.95 -11.41
CA ALA A 151 -7.73 10.19 -11.58
C ALA A 151 -7.76 11.05 -10.30
N GLU A 152 -7.80 10.45 -9.12
CA GLU A 152 -7.68 11.17 -7.85
C GLU A 152 -6.26 11.72 -7.65
N LEU A 153 -5.24 10.94 -7.97
CA LEU A 153 -3.83 11.35 -7.86
C LEU A 153 -3.48 12.49 -8.81
N SER A 154 -4.09 12.54 -10.01
CA SER A 154 -3.93 13.65 -10.97
C SER A 154 -4.79 14.87 -10.65
N GLY A 155 -5.73 14.76 -9.69
CA GLY A 155 -6.68 15.83 -9.37
C GLY A 155 -7.87 15.95 -10.34
N GLU A 156 -8.04 14.98 -11.24
CA GLU A 156 -9.18 14.93 -12.18
C GLU A 156 -10.48 14.47 -11.51
N ALA A 157 -10.36 13.78 -10.38
CA ALA A 157 -11.48 13.33 -9.57
C ALA A 157 -11.28 13.69 -8.09
N ALA A 158 -12.41 13.90 -7.40
CA ALA A 158 -12.38 14.07 -5.94
C ALA A 158 -12.03 12.74 -5.26
N ILE A 159 -11.25 12.82 -4.18
CA ILE A 159 -10.92 11.65 -3.34
C ILE A 159 -12.19 11.15 -2.66
N VAL A 160 -12.39 9.84 -2.69
CA VAL A 160 -13.49 9.14 -1.99
C VAL A 160 -12.94 8.17 -0.95
N ASP A 161 -13.75 7.77 0.04
CA ASP A 161 -13.30 6.89 1.12
C ASP A 161 -13.28 5.38 0.74
N TYR A 162 -13.77 5.02 -0.45
CA TYR A 162 -13.90 3.64 -0.89
C TYR A 162 -12.92 3.33 -2.03
N TRP A 163 -12.32 2.13 -1.96
CA TRP A 163 -11.34 1.65 -2.95
C TRP A 163 -11.89 1.50 -4.36
#